data_6e8d9d0c6b9594f4d21a727ed5288497
#
_entry.id   6e8d9d0c6b9594f4d21a727ed5288497
#
_cell.length_a   1.000
_cell.length_b   1.000
_cell.length_c   1.000
_cell.angle_alpha   90.00
_cell.angle_beta   90.00
_cell.angle_gamma   90.00
#
_symmetry.space_group_name_H-M   'P 1'
#
loop_
_entity.id
_entity.type
_entity.pdbx_description
1 polymer ?
#
loop_
_entity_poly.entity_id
_entity_poly.type
_entity_poly.pdbx_seq_one_letter_code
_entity_poly.pdbx_strand_id
1 'polypeptide(L)'
;MVDRRGTSRFPVREEVRYKVLQPSKAPPVIGCGQTLNIGSGGILFTTEEKLTVGRTVEIAVNWPARLDGTCPLKFVATGKVIRAEMGKAAVRIERYEFRTRAMSAVAAAAV
;
A
#
# COMPACT_ATOMS: atom_id res chain seq x y z
N MET A 1 20.91 10.02 10.38
CA MET A 1 20.91 8.95 11.35
C MET A 1 20.53 7.64 10.72
N VAL A 2 21.31 6.67 10.99
CA VAL A 2 21.14 5.38 10.35
C VAL A 2 20.24 4.50 11.19
N ASP A 3 19.39 3.78 10.51
CA ASP A 3 18.56 2.82 11.17
C ASP A 3 19.40 1.63 11.61
N ARG A 4 19.45 1.40 12.89
CA ARG A 4 20.29 0.38 13.43
C ARG A 4 19.69 -0.98 13.46
N ARG A 5 18.45 -1.11 13.10
CA ARG A 5 17.79 -2.37 13.20
C ARG A 5 18.03 -3.28 12.05
N GLY A 6 18.69 -2.82 11.04
CA GLY A 6 18.96 -3.64 9.90
C GLY A 6 17.77 -3.88 8.99
N THR A 7 16.62 -3.37 9.31
CA THR A 7 15.48 -3.44 8.41
C THR A 7 15.28 -2.10 7.78
N SER A 8 15.00 -2.11 6.51
CA SER A 8 14.72 -0.88 5.79
C SER A 8 13.33 -0.41 6.12
N ARG A 9 13.25 0.71 6.75
CA ARG A 9 11.99 1.36 7.06
C ARG A 9 12.07 2.79 6.63
N PHE A 10 11.06 3.22 5.90
CA PHE A 10 11.03 4.55 5.35
C PHE A 10 9.83 5.29 5.93
N PRO A 11 10.05 6.36 6.69
CA PRO A 11 8.96 7.18 7.22
C PRO A 11 8.39 8.05 6.10
N VAL A 12 7.80 7.42 5.13
CA VAL A 12 7.30 8.08 3.94
C VAL A 12 5.83 8.38 4.13
N ARG A 13 5.45 9.62 3.86
CA ARG A 13 4.06 10.03 3.93
C ARG A 13 3.55 10.26 2.52
N GLU A 14 3.04 9.19 1.94
CA GLU A 14 2.48 9.25 0.60
C GLU A 14 1.05 8.78 0.63
N GLU A 15 0.29 9.24 -0.31
CA GLU A 15 -1.09 8.81 -0.42
C GLU A 15 -1.16 7.33 -0.71
N VAL A 16 -2.03 6.65 0.02
CA VAL A 16 -2.27 5.24 -0.16
C VAL A 16 -3.74 5.05 -0.50
N ARG A 17 -4.00 4.18 -1.45
CA ARG A 17 -5.35 3.73 -1.75
C ARG A 17 -5.40 2.25 -1.44
N TYR A 18 -6.41 1.84 -0.71
CA TYR A 18 -6.51 0.45 -0.33
C TYR A 18 -7.87 -0.11 -0.67
N LYS A 19 -7.89 -1.41 -0.88
CA LYS A 19 -9.10 -2.14 -1.20
C LYS A 19 -9.08 -3.41 -0.37
N VAL A 20 -9.99 -3.50 0.58
CA VAL A 20 -10.09 -4.66 1.45
C VAL A 20 -11.06 -5.65 0.81
N LEU A 21 -10.58 -6.83 0.52
CA LEU A 21 -11.41 -7.84 -0.11
C LEU A 21 -12.28 -8.49 0.94
N GLN A 22 -13.54 -8.66 0.59
CA GLN A 22 -14.51 -9.25 1.48
C GLN A 22 -14.76 -10.69 1.08
N PRO A 23 -15.13 -11.55 2.02
CA PRO A 23 -15.51 -12.90 1.67
C PRO A 23 -16.85 -12.90 0.96
N SER A 24 -17.12 -13.96 0.22
CA SER A 24 -18.35 -14.15 -0.49
C SER A 24 -18.58 -13.04 -1.51
N LYS A 25 -19.77 -12.55 -1.63
CA LYS A 25 -20.13 -11.60 -2.68
C LYS A 25 -20.21 -10.18 -2.20
N ALA A 26 -19.79 -9.92 -0.98
CA ALA A 26 -19.83 -8.56 -0.47
C ALA A 26 -18.86 -7.69 -1.26
N PRO A 27 -19.23 -6.44 -1.55
CA PRO A 27 -18.34 -5.55 -2.27
C PRO A 27 -17.11 -5.21 -1.43
N PRO A 28 -15.98 -4.96 -2.06
CA PRO A 28 -14.78 -4.60 -1.32
C PRO A 28 -14.93 -3.23 -0.67
N VAL A 29 -14.22 -3.06 0.42
CA VAL A 29 -14.15 -1.76 1.09
C VAL A 29 -12.98 -1.00 0.50
N ILE A 30 -13.24 0.18 -0.02
CA ILE A 30 -12.24 1.01 -0.65
C ILE A 30 -12.04 2.26 0.18
N GLY A 31 -10.81 2.64 0.38
CA GLY A 31 -10.52 3.84 1.13
C GLY A 31 -9.18 4.45 0.76
N CYS A 32 -8.91 5.58 1.36
CA CYS A 32 -7.66 6.31 1.16
C CYS A 32 -7.05 6.62 2.51
N GLY A 33 -5.74 6.79 2.50
CA GLY A 33 -5.02 7.18 3.69
C GLY A 33 -3.64 7.63 3.31
N GLN A 34 -2.77 7.67 4.29
CA GLN A 34 -1.38 8.03 4.08
C GLN A 34 -0.49 7.00 4.71
N THR A 35 0.62 6.70 4.06
CA THR A 35 1.59 5.81 4.65
C THR A 35 2.22 6.48 5.86
N LEU A 36 2.48 5.69 6.87
CA LEU A 36 3.23 6.14 8.04
C LEU A 36 4.60 5.52 8.05
N ASN A 37 4.71 4.32 7.51
CA ASN A 37 5.94 3.57 7.57
C ASN A 37 5.88 2.45 6.55
N ILE A 38 6.95 2.27 5.80
CA ILE A 38 7.05 1.18 4.83
C ILE A 38 8.34 0.43 5.09
N GLY A 39 8.24 -0.87 5.26
CA GLY A 39 9.38 -1.73 5.44
C GLY A 39 9.37 -2.86 4.42
N SER A 40 10.37 -3.71 4.50
CA SER A 40 10.52 -4.79 3.54
C SER A 40 9.39 -5.82 3.64
N GLY A 41 8.78 -5.95 4.78
CA GLY A 41 7.74 -6.97 4.97
C GLY A 41 6.38 -6.41 5.26
N GLY A 42 6.23 -5.10 5.37
CA GLY A 42 4.95 -4.57 5.76
C GLY A 42 4.82 -3.08 5.55
N ILE A 43 3.60 -2.62 5.72
CA ILE A 43 3.31 -1.21 5.56
C ILE A 43 2.30 -0.81 6.63
N LEU A 44 2.55 0.34 7.22
CA LEU A 44 1.65 0.95 8.19
C LEU A 44 1.07 2.19 7.56
N PHE A 45 -0.24 2.35 7.60
CA PHE A 45 -0.89 3.49 6.97
C PHE A 45 -2.15 3.87 7.71
N THR A 46 -2.60 5.09 7.49
CA THR A 46 -3.85 5.57 8.09
C THR A 46 -5.02 5.04 7.30
N THR A 47 -6.14 4.88 7.98
CA THR A 47 -7.36 4.38 7.33
C THR A 47 -8.52 5.27 7.73
N GLU A 48 -9.53 5.26 6.89
CA GLU A 48 -10.75 6.01 7.16
C GLU A 48 -11.64 5.28 8.15
N GLU A 49 -11.49 3.97 8.22
CA GLU A 49 -12.25 3.17 9.17
C GLU A 49 -11.38 2.04 9.65
N LYS A 50 -11.81 1.39 10.70
CA LYS A 50 -11.05 0.28 11.27
C LYS A 50 -11.17 -0.93 10.37
N LEU A 51 -10.04 -1.43 9.92
CA LEU A 51 -10.02 -2.62 9.08
C LEU A 51 -10.11 -3.88 9.95
N THR A 52 -10.33 -5.00 9.30
CA THR A 52 -10.46 -6.27 10.00
C THR A 52 -9.19 -7.10 9.81
N VAL A 53 -8.60 -7.50 10.92
CA VAL A 53 -7.40 -8.35 10.89
C VAL A 53 -7.70 -9.64 10.16
N GLY A 54 -6.77 -10.08 9.33
CA GLY A 54 -6.90 -11.29 8.55
C GLY A 54 -7.44 -11.11 7.15
N ARG A 55 -7.98 -9.94 6.85
CA ARG A 55 -8.50 -9.68 5.51
C ARG A 55 -7.38 -9.43 4.53
N THR A 56 -7.60 -9.86 3.32
CA THR A 56 -6.68 -9.55 2.22
C THR A 56 -6.95 -8.15 1.75
N VAL A 57 -5.88 -7.41 1.54
CA VAL A 57 -5.99 -6.02 1.11
C VAL A 57 -5.03 -5.76 -0.04
N GLU A 58 -5.49 -4.99 -1.01
CA GLU A 58 -4.67 -4.49 -2.09
C GLU A 58 -4.36 -3.04 -1.82
N ILE A 59 -3.12 -2.66 -2.00
CA ILE A 59 -2.63 -1.33 -1.65
C ILE A 59 -1.92 -0.74 -2.85
N ALA A 60 -2.16 0.53 -3.10
CA ALA A 60 -1.45 1.28 -4.12
C ALA A 60 -0.91 2.55 -3.49
N VAL A 61 0.37 2.77 -3.62
CA VAL A 61 1.06 3.92 -3.04
C VAL A 61 1.80 4.66 -4.14
N ASN A 62 1.64 5.97 -4.17
CA ASN A 62 2.44 6.80 -5.05
C ASN A 62 3.86 6.84 -4.49
N TRP A 63 4.78 6.22 -5.20
CA TRP A 63 6.14 6.11 -4.72
C TRP A 63 6.89 7.42 -4.96
N PRO A 64 7.66 7.90 -4.00
CA PRO A 64 8.33 9.19 -4.14
C PRO A 64 9.45 9.21 -5.16
N ALA A 65 10.11 8.07 -5.40
CA ALA A 65 11.17 8.01 -6.39
C ALA A 65 10.59 7.89 -7.77
N ARG A 66 11.35 8.34 -8.76
CA ARG A 66 10.94 8.27 -10.15
C ARG A 66 11.91 7.42 -10.92
N LEU A 67 11.39 6.66 -11.85
CA LEU A 67 12.21 5.88 -12.75
C LEU A 67 12.87 6.85 -13.72
N ASP A 68 14.19 6.81 -13.81
CA ASP A 68 14.97 7.69 -14.68
C ASP A 68 14.69 9.17 -14.44
N GLY A 69 14.24 9.49 -13.23
CA GLY A 69 13.99 10.88 -12.88
C GLY A 69 12.77 11.49 -13.52
N THR A 70 12.07 10.76 -14.38
CA THR A 70 10.93 11.31 -15.10
C THR A 70 9.66 10.52 -14.95
N CYS A 71 9.74 9.21 -14.86
CA CYS A 71 8.55 8.38 -14.77
C CYS A 71 8.13 8.17 -13.33
N PRO A 72 6.96 8.67 -12.92
CA PRO A 72 6.48 8.43 -11.56
C PRO A 72 6.24 6.95 -11.35
N LEU A 73 6.55 6.48 -10.16
CA LEU A 73 6.37 5.08 -9.80
C LEU A 73 5.17 4.90 -8.90
N LYS A 74 4.58 3.73 -9.00
CA LYS A 74 3.48 3.33 -8.15
C LYS A 74 3.85 1.98 -7.53
N PHE A 75 3.76 1.92 -6.23
CA PHE A 75 3.99 0.68 -5.50
C PHE A 75 2.65 0.00 -5.31
N VAL A 76 2.53 -1.22 -5.78
CA VAL A 76 1.29 -1.99 -5.68
C VAL A 76 1.58 -3.26 -4.90
N ALA A 77 0.80 -3.51 -3.87
CA ALA A 77 1.05 -4.65 -3.00
C ALA A 77 -0.25 -5.34 -2.63
N THR A 78 -0.15 -6.61 -2.33
CA THR A 78 -1.24 -7.39 -1.79
C THR A 78 -0.75 -8.06 -0.53
N GLY A 79 -1.55 -8.03 0.50
CA GLY A 79 -1.16 -8.64 1.77
C GLY A 79 -2.35 -8.82 2.68
N LYS A 80 -2.04 -9.06 3.94
CA LYS A 80 -3.06 -9.28 4.96
C LYS A 80 -2.94 -8.29 6.09
N VAL A 81 -4.07 -7.84 6.57
CA VAL A 81 -4.11 -6.95 7.73
C VAL A 81 -3.69 -7.77 8.93
N ILE A 82 -2.60 -7.37 9.57
CA ILE A 82 -2.11 -8.07 10.76
C ILE A 82 -2.39 -7.29 12.04
N ARG A 83 -2.69 -6.01 11.90
CA ARG A 83 -3.05 -5.19 13.05
C ARG A 83 -3.95 -4.06 12.56
N ALA A 84 -4.99 -3.79 13.31
CA ALA A 84 -5.91 -2.72 12.94
C ALA A 84 -6.32 -1.97 14.19
N GLU A 85 -6.27 -0.66 14.11
CA GLU A 85 -6.71 0.24 15.16
C GLU A 85 -7.60 1.29 14.53
N MET A 86 -8.23 2.06 15.37
CA MET A 86 -9.00 3.18 14.87
C MET A 86 -8.05 4.13 14.14
N GLY A 87 -8.27 4.32 12.87
CA GLY A 87 -7.51 5.28 12.09
C GLY A 87 -6.22 4.77 11.49
N LYS A 88 -5.81 3.53 11.74
CA LYS A 88 -4.60 3.01 11.10
C LYS A 88 -4.58 1.50 11.08
N ALA A 89 -3.79 0.96 10.19
CA ALA A 89 -3.65 -0.48 10.03
C ALA A 89 -2.26 -0.84 9.58
N ALA A 90 -1.83 -2.03 9.96
CA ALA A 90 -0.58 -2.59 9.50
C ALA A 90 -0.89 -3.81 8.65
N VAL A 91 -0.23 -3.90 7.51
CA VAL A 91 -0.42 -4.97 6.54
C VAL A 91 0.89 -5.67 6.31
N ARG A 92 0.87 -7.00 6.36
CA ARG A 92 2.02 -7.78 5.97
C ARG A 92 1.93 -8.02 4.48
N ILE A 93 2.95 -7.59 3.76
CA ILE A 93 2.96 -7.68 2.31
C ILE A 93 3.30 -9.09 1.88
N GLU A 94 2.48 -9.67 1.02
CA GLU A 94 2.70 -10.99 0.48
C GLU A 94 3.26 -10.93 -0.92
N ARG A 95 2.84 -9.91 -1.69
CA ARG A 95 3.33 -9.69 -3.04
C ARG A 95 3.36 -8.20 -3.31
N TYR A 96 4.29 -7.77 -4.11
CA TYR A 96 4.33 -6.37 -4.51
C TYR A 96 5.02 -6.24 -5.85
N GLU A 97 4.81 -5.09 -6.48
CA GLU A 97 5.53 -4.73 -7.68
C GLU A 97 5.51 -3.22 -7.81
N PHE A 98 6.47 -2.72 -8.58
CA PHE A 98 6.49 -1.32 -8.92
C PHE A 98 6.04 -1.17 -10.36
N ARG A 99 5.23 -0.16 -10.61
CA ARG A 99 4.74 0.16 -11.94
C ARG A 99 4.97 1.62 -12.20
N THR A 100 5.19 1.99 -13.45
CA THR A 100 5.18 3.39 -13.80
C THR A 100 3.71 3.81 -13.88
N ARG A 101 3.42 4.99 -13.38
CA ARG A 101 2.03 5.44 -13.38
C ARG A 101 1.51 5.67 -14.78
N ALA A 102 2.37 6.16 -15.67
CA ALA A 102 1.96 6.34 -17.05
C ALA A 102 1.65 5.00 -17.71
N MET A 103 2.52 4.03 -17.49
CA MET A 103 2.31 2.70 -18.03
C MET A 103 1.05 2.05 -17.46
N SER A 104 0.81 2.24 -16.18
CA SER A 104 -0.41 1.73 -15.55
C SER A 104 -1.65 2.33 -16.17
N ALA A 105 -1.63 3.62 -16.45
CA ALA A 105 -2.78 4.25 -17.08
C ALA A 105 -3.02 3.70 -18.47
N VAL A 106 -1.94 3.51 -19.22
CA VAL A 106 -2.05 2.96 -20.57
C VAL A 106 -2.57 1.52 -20.51
N ALA A 107 -2.03 0.74 -19.61
CA ALA A 107 -2.46 -0.64 -19.46
C ALA A 107 -3.93 -0.72 -19.07
N ALA A 108 -4.36 0.16 -18.19
CA ALA A 108 -5.75 0.20 -17.79
C ALA A 108 -6.64 0.57 -18.96
N ALA A 109 -6.19 1.45 -19.81
CA ALA A 109 -6.95 1.84 -20.98
C ALA A 109 -6.98 0.73 -22.01
N ALA A 110 -5.93 -0.04 -22.11
CA ALA A 110 -5.84 -1.12 -23.08
C ALA A 110 -6.62 -2.35 -22.65
N VAL A 111 -6.83 -2.49 -21.38
CA VAL A 111 -7.57 -3.62 -20.85
C VAL A 111 -9.07 -3.31 -20.76
#